data_186b7840d63058c1169a2abc51bcd4c5
#
_entry.id   186b7840d63058c1169a2abc51bcd4c5
#
_cell.length_a   1.000
_cell.length_b   1.000
_cell.length_c   1.000
_cell.angle_alpha   90.00
_cell.angle_beta   90.00
_cell.angle_gamma   90.00
#
_symmetry.space_group_name_H-M   'P 1'
#
loop_
_entity.id
_entity.type
_entity.pdbx_description
1 polymer ?
#
loop_
_entity_poly.entity_id
_entity_poly.type
_entity_poly.pdbx_seq_one_letter_code
_entity_poly.pdbx_strand_id
1 'polypeptide(L)'
;VARSTDLASKFILASLFYEPSTRTRLSFESAMLRLGGANITSADPAVSSAAKGESLADTIRVISNYADIIVIRHPRDGAARLAAEYSQVPIINGGDGAHEHPTQTLCDLFTLRAKNKNLGNMKVAISGDLKGSRTIHSFVYALARFGATIDPLAAPGMELPAHVDRRLREEFHTRMVSKDSSGPSADGRIDALYVTANQPHQLSLYAEPDIDYAALLAKKTDAVYVTRFQKERWTDKATGKELPYPKIDAKFLGEAKYSDASVMHPLPRVNELDASFDTDRRAVYFQQAAYGVPVRMALISLVLHLHKNKSLHKFSGGFAKPDHPVYVQPIGTGVHCHNKNCITHDPAESQYAANKFYVIDGHDAGHRLRCVYCEADIDEDVTTRFVVGDTGRKTFSPGLSALARAAAEKLRHLVIYPSEADAVAAGFAPREAGAGKARAV
;
A
#
# COMPACT_ATOMS: atom_id res chain seq x y z
N VAL A 1 -24.61 4.53 -13.91
CA VAL A 1 -23.56 4.24 -14.89
C VAL A 1 -22.80 5.53 -15.18
N ALA A 2 -21.46 5.50 -15.17
CA ALA A 2 -20.64 6.65 -15.50
C ALA A 2 -20.91 7.08 -16.97
N ARG A 3 -21.14 8.37 -17.20
CA ARG A 3 -21.33 8.91 -18.55
C ARG A 3 -20.02 8.92 -19.29
N SER A 4 -20.03 8.69 -20.60
CA SER A 4 -18.87 8.83 -21.47
C SER A 4 -18.56 10.31 -21.75
N THR A 5 -17.29 10.59 -21.97
CA THR A 5 -16.75 11.92 -22.30
C THR A 5 -15.64 11.75 -23.32
N ASP A 6 -15.14 12.83 -23.90
CA ASP A 6 -14.01 12.83 -24.85
C ASP A 6 -12.75 13.43 -24.23
N LEU A 7 -12.66 13.47 -22.89
CA LEU A 7 -11.56 14.12 -22.18
C LEU A 7 -10.19 13.50 -22.51
N ALA A 8 -10.14 12.18 -22.75
CA ALA A 8 -8.92 11.45 -23.05
C ALA A 8 -8.85 10.95 -24.51
N SER A 9 -9.53 11.61 -25.47
CA SER A 9 -9.67 11.14 -26.86
C SER A 9 -8.34 10.96 -27.62
N LYS A 10 -7.24 11.49 -27.09
CA LYS A 10 -5.90 11.37 -27.68
C LYS A 10 -4.95 10.53 -26.85
N PHE A 11 -5.42 9.90 -25.78
CA PHE A 11 -4.58 9.19 -24.82
C PHE A 11 -4.78 7.69 -24.90
N ILE A 12 -3.71 6.95 -24.66
CA ILE A 12 -3.65 5.49 -24.64
C ILE A 12 -3.28 5.05 -23.23
N LEU A 13 -4.06 4.14 -22.66
CA LEU A 13 -3.75 3.47 -21.40
C LEU A 13 -3.17 2.09 -21.69
N ALA A 14 -2.00 1.77 -21.13
CA ALA A 14 -1.48 0.41 -21.10
C ALA A 14 -1.89 -0.31 -19.84
N SER A 15 -2.50 -1.49 -19.98
CA SER A 15 -2.88 -2.39 -18.88
C SER A 15 -1.89 -3.56 -18.79
N LEU A 16 -1.00 -3.53 -17.77
CA LEU A 16 0.01 -4.56 -17.53
C LEU A 16 -0.35 -5.35 -16.27
N PHE A 17 -0.88 -6.55 -16.45
CA PHE A 17 -1.37 -7.38 -15.35
C PHE A 17 -0.61 -8.70 -15.26
N TYR A 18 0.38 -8.75 -14.38
CA TYR A 18 1.19 -9.93 -14.09
C TYR A 18 0.55 -10.88 -13.07
N GLU A 19 -0.56 -10.47 -12.44
CA GLU A 19 -1.45 -11.30 -11.62
C GLU A 19 -2.86 -11.30 -12.20
N PRO A 20 -3.60 -12.42 -12.17
CA PRO A 20 -4.99 -12.48 -12.60
C PRO A 20 -5.87 -11.46 -11.87
N SER A 21 -6.54 -10.59 -12.60
CA SER A 21 -7.44 -9.58 -12.02
C SER A 21 -8.46 -9.06 -13.03
N THR A 22 -9.53 -9.80 -13.23
CA THR A 22 -10.60 -9.44 -14.18
C THR A 22 -11.22 -8.08 -13.86
N ARG A 23 -11.66 -7.88 -12.61
CA ARG A 23 -12.39 -6.64 -12.22
C ARG A 23 -11.52 -5.40 -12.31
N THR A 24 -10.31 -5.43 -11.74
CA THR A 24 -9.42 -4.25 -11.74
C THR A 24 -9.05 -3.88 -13.17
N ARG A 25 -8.64 -4.86 -13.99
CA ARG A 25 -8.28 -4.63 -15.40
C ARG A 25 -9.44 -4.04 -16.18
N LEU A 26 -10.55 -4.77 -16.28
CA LEU A 26 -11.70 -4.35 -17.09
C LEU A 26 -12.28 -3.02 -16.65
N SER A 27 -12.20 -2.68 -15.36
CA SER A 27 -12.68 -1.38 -14.88
C SER A 27 -11.75 -0.22 -15.25
N PHE A 28 -10.43 -0.42 -15.33
CA PHE A 28 -9.51 0.57 -15.89
C PHE A 28 -9.69 0.75 -17.38
N GLU A 29 -9.78 -0.35 -18.12
CA GLU A 29 -10.03 -0.34 -19.55
C GLU A 29 -11.36 0.35 -19.89
N SER A 30 -12.43 -0.02 -19.17
CA SER A 30 -13.73 0.64 -19.31
C SER A 30 -13.66 2.14 -18.94
N ALA A 31 -12.90 2.50 -17.89
CA ALA A 31 -12.74 3.90 -17.50
C ALA A 31 -12.08 4.72 -18.61
N MET A 32 -10.99 4.21 -19.20
CA MET A 32 -10.29 4.89 -20.29
C MET A 32 -11.17 5.04 -21.54
N LEU A 33 -11.86 3.96 -21.95
CA LEU A 33 -12.80 4.01 -23.07
C LEU A 33 -13.92 5.01 -22.84
N ARG A 34 -14.45 5.12 -21.59
CA ARG A 34 -15.47 6.12 -21.23
C ARG A 34 -14.96 7.55 -21.18
N LEU A 35 -13.66 7.73 -21.02
CA LEU A 35 -13.00 9.03 -21.19
C LEU A 35 -12.72 9.37 -22.64
N GLY A 36 -13.04 8.50 -23.61
CA GLY A 36 -12.80 8.67 -25.03
C GLY A 36 -11.43 8.23 -25.49
N GLY A 37 -10.60 7.65 -24.60
CA GLY A 37 -9.26 7.16 -24.92
C GLY A 37 -9.25 5.73 -25.46
N ALA A 38 -8.05 5.19 -25.66
CA ALA A 38 -7.81 3.83 -26.13
C ALA A 38 -7.06 2.99 -25.12
N ASN A 39 -7.08 1.66 -25.28
CA ASN A 39 -6.35 0.73 -24.42
C ASN A 39 -5.43 -0.17 -25.26
N ILE A 40 -4.26 -0.47 -24.69
CA ILE A 40 -3.43 -1.61 -25.08
C ILE A 40 -3.23 -2.49 -23.85
N THR A 41 -3.26 -3.82 -24.00
CA THR A 41 -3.32 -4.74 -22.86
C THR A 41 -2.32 -5.88 -23.01
N SER A 42 -1.56 -6.13 -21.95
CA SER A 42 -0.80 -7.35 -21.71
C SER A 42 -1.27 -7.95 -20.38
N ALA A 43 -1.97 -9.07 -20.47
CA ALA A 43 -2.67 -9.65 -19.31
C ALA A 43 -2.20 -11.05 -18.92
N ASP A 44 -1.28 -11.61 -19.66
CA ASP A 44 -0.73 -12.94 -19.40
C ASP A 44 0.80 -12.90 -19.52
N PRO A 45 1.51 -12.95 -18.38
CA PRO A 45 2.96 -13.00 -18.36
C PRO A 45 3.54 -14.21 -19.11
N ALA A 46 2.81 -15.32 -19.14
CA ALA A 46 3.30 -16.57 -19.75
C ALA A 46 3.43 -16.50 -21.27
N VAL A 47 2.70 -15.58 -21.91
CA VAL A 47 2.76 -15.33 -23.37
C VAL A 47 3.40 -14.00 -23.74
N SER A 48 3.92 -13.27 -22.74
CA SER A 48 4.62 -12.00 -22.93
C SER A 48 6.14 -12.17 -23.01
N SER A 49 6.86 -11.09 -23.28
CA SER A 49 8.33 -11.09 -23.26
C SER A 49 8.91 -11.41 -21.87
N ALA A 50 8.14 -11.20 -20.80
CA ALA A 50 8.53 -11.61 -19.45
C ALA A 50 8.82 -13.12 -19.35
N ALA A 51 8.08 -13.97 -20.10
CA ALA A 51 8.34 -15.40 -20.18
C ALA A 51 9.72 -15.75 -20.80
N LYS A 52 10.32 -14.80 -21.51
CA LYS A 52 11.66 -14.93 -22.11
C LYS A 52 12.75 -14.34 -21.20
N GLY A 53 12.40 -13.85 -20.00
CA GLY A 53 13.32 -13.24 -19.05
C GLY A 53 13.50 -11.73 -19.21
N GLU A 54 12.62 -11.03 -19.96
CA GLU A 54 12.64 -9.56 -20.02
C GLU A 54 12.33 -9.00 -18.63
N SER A 55 13.13 -8.03 -18.19
CA SER A 55 12.92 -7.34 -16.92
C SER A 55 11.67 -6.43 -16.97
N LEU A 56 11.07 -6.17 -15.80
CA LEU A 56 10.00 -5.18 -15.68
C LEU A 56 10.50 -3.80 -16.13
N ALA A 57 11.73 -3.44 -15.74
CA ALA A 57 12.32 -2.16 -16.11
C ALA A 57 12.40 -1.96 -17.63
N ASP A 58 12.81 -2.99 -18.39
CA ASP A 58 12.88 -2.90 -19.85
C ASP A 58 11.48 -2.90 -20.49
N THR A 59 10.59 -3.76 -20.02
CA THR A 59 9.18 -3.74 -20.44
C THR A 59 8.57 -2.34 -20.29
N ILE A 60 8.77 -1.71 -19.12
CA ILE A 60 8.23 -0.37 -18.86
C ILE A 60 8.83 0.69 -19.79
N ARG A 61 10.14 0.64 -20.05
CA ARG A 61 10.80 1.55 -21.00
C ARG A 61 10.19 1.44 -22.42
N VAL A 62 9.94 0.21 -22.85
CA VAL A 62 9.32 -0.04 -24.18
C VAL A 62 7.88 0.47 -24.19
N ILE A 63 7.06 0.06 -23.23
CA ILE A 63 5.63 0.40 -23.17
C ILE A 63 5.40 1.91 -22.98
N SER A 64 6.31 2.61 -22.30
CA SER A 64 6.25 4.07 -22.17
C SER A 64 6.30 4.82 -23.49
N ASN A 65 6.76 4.17 -24.57
CA ASN A 65 6.71 4.76 -25.92
C ASN A 65 5.39 4.48 -26.66
N TYR A 66 4.54 3.59 -26.11
CA TYR A 66 3.30 3.15 -26.75
C TYR A 66 2.05 3.70 -26.07
N ALA A 67 2.19 4.22 -24.84
CA ALA A 67 1.07 4.68 -24.05
C ALA A 67 1.39 5.99 -23.31
N ASP A 68 0.35 6.70 -22.90
CA ASP A 68 0.44 7.96 -22.16
C ASP A 68 0.29 7.75 -20.65
N ILE A 69 -0.21 6.60 -20.24
CA ILE A 69 -0.37 6.18 -18.85
C ILE A 69 -0.35 4.66 -18.76
N ILE A 70 0.25 4.13 -17.71
CA ILE A 70 0.36 2.69 -17.50
C ILE A 70 -0.31 2.34 -16.16
N VAL A 71 -1.20 1.34 -16.16
CA VAL A 71 -1.65 0.68 -14.94
C VAL A 71 -0.94 -0.68 -14.83
N ILE A 72 -0.31 -0.91 -13.69
CA ILE A 72 0.42 -2.15 -13.43
C ILE A 72 -0.16 -2.89 -12.22
N ARG A 73 -0.28 -4.22 -12.33
CA ARG A 73 -0.51 -5.13 -11.23
C ARG A 73 0.53 -6.24 -11.26
N HIS A 74 1.24 -6.43 -10.14
CA HIS A 74 2.42 -7.30 -10.09
C HIS A 74 2.45 -8.13 -8.80
N PRO A 75 2.98 -9.39 -8.82
CA PRO A 75 3.08 -10.22 -7.62
C PRO A 75 4.18 -9.78 -6.62
N ARG A 76 5.15 -8.98 -7.04
CA ARG A 76 6.22 -8.48 -6.17
C ARG A 76 5.86 -7.15 -5.54
N ASP A 77 6.18 -7.03 -4.24
CA ASP A 77 6.03 -5.80 -3.46
C ASP A 77 6.99 -4.72 -3.99
N GLY A 78 6.47 -3.53 -4.23
CA GLY A 78 7.26 -2.40 -4.74
C GLY A 78 7.47 -2.38 -6.25
N ALA A 79 6.91 -3.34 -7.01
CA ALA A 79 7.05 -3.37 -8.46
C ALA A 79 6.50 -2.12 -9.14
N ALA A 80 5.40 -1.56 -8.65
CA ALA A 80 4.84 -0.32 -9.18
C ALA A 80 5.80 0.87 -8.98
N ARG A 81 6.57 0.87 -7.90
CA ARG A 81 7.60 1.89 -7.64
C ARG A 81 8.77 1.75 -8.60
N LEU A 82 9.25 0.52 -8.81
CA LEU A 82 10.29 0.24 -9.81
C LEU A 82 9.82 0.68 -11.21
N ALA A 83 8.60 0.30 -11.59
CA ALA A 83 8.02 0.73 -12.85
C ALA A 83 8.02 2.27 -13.01
N ALA A 84 7.68 3.00 -11.94
CA ALA A 84 7.68 4.47 -11.97
C ALA A 84 9.08 5.09 -12.11
N GLU A 85 10.14 4.40 -11.69
CA GLU A 85 11.53 4.86 -11.86
C GLU A 85 11.99 4.79 -13.33
N TYR A 86 11.49 3.81 -14.09
CA TYR A 86 11.89 3.57 -15.48
C TYR A 86 10.87 4.04 -16.52
N SER A 87 9.72 4.53 -16.09
CA SER A 87 8.66 5.03 -16.94
C SER A 87 8.87 6.49 -17.31
N GLN A 88 8.56 6.82 -18.56
CA GLN A 88 8.45 8.20 -19.04
C GLN A 88 7.03 8.77 -18.90
N VAL A 89 6.06 7.91 -18.59
CA VAL A 89 4.65 8.25 -18.42
C VAL A 89 4.16 7.88 -17.02
N PRO A 90 3.07 8.45 -16.53
CA PRO A 90 2.53 8.12 -15.22
C PRO A 90 2.24 6.64 -15.04
N ILE A 91 2.54 6.10 -13.85
CA ILE A 91 2.22 4.74 -13.42
C ILE A 91 1.10 4.77 -12.37
N ILE A 92 0.10 3.91 -12.55
CA ILE A 92 -0.94 3.64 -11.53
C ILE A 92 -0.72 2.25 -10.96
N ASN A 93 -0.58 2.14 -9.63
CA ASN A 93 -0.53 0.87 -8.93
C ASN A 93 -1.92 0.22 -8.87
N GLY A 94 -2.13 -0.86 -9.62
CA GLY A 94 -3.33 -1.71 -9.62
C GLY A 94 -3.28 -2.85 -8.60
N GLY A 95 -2.25 -2.86 -7.73
CA GLY A 95 -1.95 -3.84 -6.69
C GLY A 95 -0.58 -4.48 -6.89
N ASP A 96 0.28 -4.44 -5.88
CA ASP A 96 1.60 -5.03 -5.89
C ASP A 96 1.81 -5.95 -4.68
N GLY A 97 1.98 -7.24 -4.93
CA GLY A 97 2.24 -8.26 -3.94
C GLY A 97 1.27 -8.25 -2.75
N ALA A 98 1.82 -8.24 -1.54
CA ALA A 98 1.11 -8.01 -0.28
C ALA A 98 1.23 -6.55 0.21
N HIS A 99 1.87 -5.68 -0.55
CA HIS A 99 2.23 -4.32 -0.16
C HIS A 99 1.02 -3.38 -0.18
N GLU A 100 0.52 -3.00 -1.37
CA GLU A 100 -0.60 -2.05 -1.48
C GLU A 100 -1.60 -2.36 -2.60
N HIS A 101 -2.84 -1.86 -2.44
CA HIS A 101 -3.86 -1.81 -3.48
C HIS A 101 -4.64 -0.50 -3.42
N PRO A 102 -4.02 0.65 -3.73
CA PRO A 102 -4.59 1.97 -3.48
C PRO A 102 -5.90 2.21 -4.24
N THR A 103 -6.04 1.66 -5.44
CA THR A 103 -7.26 1.88 -6.23
C THR A 103 -8.49 1.11 -5.72
N GLN A 104 -8.30 0.01 -4.98
CA GLN A 104 -9.39 -0.63 -4.26
C GLN A 104 -9.85 0.25 -3.09
N THR A 105 -8.91 0.76 -2.32
CA THR A 105 -9.19 1.70 -1.22
C THR A 105 -10.00 2.91 -1.66
N LEU A 106 -9.66 3.50 -2.81
CA LEU A 106 -10.45 4.62 -3.36
C LEU A 106 -11.91 4.22 -3.65
N CYS A 107 -12.12 3.01 -4.17
CA CYS A 107 -13.48 2.49 -4.41
C CYS A 107 -14.24 2.26 -3.10
N ASP A 108 -13.56 1.76 -2.08
CA ASP A 108 -14.14 1.47 -0.77
C ASP A 108 -14.56 2.75 -0.06
N LEU A 109 -13.67 3.74 -0.02
CA LEU A 109 -13.95 5.07 0.56
C LEU A 109 -15.07 5.80 -0.20
N PHE A 110 -15.05 5.71 -1.54
CA PHE A 110 -16.13 6.29 -2.35
C PHE A 110 -17.48 5.63 -2.06
N THR A 111 -17.48 4.30 -1.85
CA THR A 111 -18.72 3.56 -1.50
C THR A 111 -19.27 4.00 -0.15
N LEU A 112 -18.42 4.09 0.87
CA LEU A 112 -18.80 4.61 2.19
C LEU A 112 -19.38 6.03 2.07
N ARG A 113 -18.69 6.91 1.35
CA ARG A 113 -19.14 8.28 1.11
C ARG A 113 -20.48 8.35 0.39
N ALA A 114 -20.66 7.52 -0.66
CA ALA A 114 -21.89 7.46 -1.44
C ALA A 114 -23.09 6.91 -0.62
N LYS A 115 -22.82 6.20 0.46
CA LYS A 115 -23.82 5.75 1.45
C LYS A 115 -23.99 6.73 2.61
N ASN A 116 -23.61 8.00 2.41
CA ASN A 116 -23.73 9.09 3.38
C ASN A 116 -22.96 8.83 4.69
N LYS A 117 -21.92 7.99 4.65
CA LYS A 117 -21.05 7.81 5.81
C LYS A 117 -20.03 8.95 5.85
N ASN A 118 -19.93 9.59 7.00
CA ASN A 118 -18.89 10.59 7.20
C ASN A 118 -17.55 9.89 7.41
N LEU A 119 -16.58 10.13 6.53
CA LEU A 119 -15.25 9.55 6.64
C LEU A 119 -14.40 10.21 7.73
N GLY A 120 -14.76 11.42 8.15
CA GLY A 120 -14.03 12.14 9.20
C GLY A 120 -14.23 11.50 10.56
N ASN A 121 -13.13 11.21 11.27
CA ASN A 121 -13.12 10.69 12.64
C ASN A 121 -13.88 9.36 12.82
N MET A 122 -13.94 8.51 11.78
CA MET A 122 -14.56 7.18 11.90
C MET A 122 -13.82 6.32 12.93
N LYS A 123 -14.58 5.51 13.65
CA LYS A 123 -14.05 4.41 14.47
C LYS A 123 -14.13 3.12 13.67
N VAL A 124 -12.98 2.59 13.28
CA VAL A 124 -12.91 1.44 12.38
C VAL A 124 -12.19 0.29 13.08
N ALA A 125 -12.90 -0.82 13.27
CA ALA A 125 -12.28 -2.07 13.70
C ALA A 125 -11.86 -2.88 12.47
N ILE A 126 -10.64 -3.41 12.49
CA ILE A 126 -10.07 -4.20 11.40
C ILE A 126 -9.59 -5.53 11.97
N SER A 127 -10.17 -6.63 11.47
CA SER A 127 -9.91 -7.96 12.02
C SER A 127 -9.41 -8.94 10.97
N GLY A 128 -8.59 -9.90 11.40
CA GLY A 128 -8.03 -10.99 10.60
C GLY A 128 -6.55 -10.87 10.31
N ASP A 129 -6.10 -11.31 9.13
CA ASP A 129 -4.71 -11.19 8.68
C ASP A 129 -4.42 -9.77 8.22
N LEU A 130 -3.90 -8.94 9.11
CA LEU A 130 -3.52 -7.57 8.80
C LEU A 130 -2.13 -7.50 8.14
N LYS A 131 -1.31 -8.55 8.30
CA LYS A 131 0.04 -8.63 7.78
C LYS A 131 0.07 -8.85 6.27
N GLY A 132 -0.74 -9.78 5.77
CA GLY A 132 -0.75 -10.18 4.35
C GLY A 132 -1.79 -9.46 3.49
N SER A 133 -2.58 -8.55 4.05
CA SER A 133 -3.70 -7.92 3.36
C SER A 133 -3.36 -6.55 2.79
N ARG A 134 -2.86 -6.51 1.55
CA ARG A 134 -2.53 -5.26 0.83
C ARG A 134 -3.66 -4.23 0.76
N THR A 135 -4.91 -4.67 0.77
CA THR A 135 -6.05 -3.75 0.78
C THR A 135 -6.17 -3.04 2.10
N ILE A 136 -5.84 -3.71 3.21
CA ILE A 136 -5.82 -3.11 4.53
C ILE A 136 -4.71 -2.07 4.63
N HIS A 137 -3.49 -2.35 4.13
CA HIS A 137 -2.37 -1.41 4.21
C HIS A 137 -2.73 -0.07 3.57
N SER A 138 -3.25 -0.08 2.34
CA SER A 138 -3.73 1.14 1.68
C SER A 138 -4.91 1.78 2.40
N PHE A 139 -5.83 0.97 2.95
CA PHE A 139 -7.05 1.45 3.57
C PHE A 139 -6.77 2.19 4.89
N VAL A 140 -5.88 1.66 5.74
CA VAL A 140 -5.53 2.30 7.01
C VAL A 140 -4.81 3.63 6.78
N TYR A 141 -3.94 3.74 5.79
CA TYR A 141 -3.31 5.02 5.44
C TYR A 141 -4.32 6.04 4.93
N ALA A 142 -5.30 5.61 4.15
CA ALA A 142 -6.34 6.50 3.68
C ALA A 142 -7.26 6.96 4.82
N LEU A 143 -7.68 6.06 5.71
CA LEU A 143 -8.48 6.38 6.89
C LEU A 143 -7.76 7.34 7.84
N ALA A 144 -6.45 7.15 8.04
CA ALA A 144 -5.61 8.02 8.85
C ALA A 144 -5.69 9.49 8.38
N ARG A 145 -5.70 9.71 7.06
CA ARG A 145 -5.85 11.04 6.45
C ARG A 145 -7.20 11.71 6.71
N PHE A 146 -8.22 10.91 7.04
CA PHE A 146 -9.53 11.41 7.48
C PHE A 146 -9.67 11.49 9.00
N GLY A 147 -8.60 11.28 9.76
CA GLY A 147 -8.62 11.37 11.22
C GLY A 147 -9.30 10.19 11.91
N ALA A 148 -9.38 9.03 11.26
CA ALA A 148 -10.01 7.86 11.83
C ALA A 148 -9.28 7.35 13.08
N THR A 149 -10.05 6.74 14.00
CA THR A 149 -9.52 5.88 15.06
C THR A 149 -9.52 4.44 14.56
N ILE A 150 -8.38 3.77 14.62
CA ILE A 150 -8.21 2.41 14.11
C ILE A 150 -8.03 1.44 15.28
N ASP A 151 -8.80 0.37 15.27
CA ASP A 151 -8.72 -0.74 16.22
C ASP A 151 -8.26 -2.01 15.46
N PRO A 152 -6.95 -2.33 15.53
CA PRO A 152 -6.41 -3.50 14.85
C PRO A 152 -6.60 -4.76 15.70
N LEU A 153 -7.51 -5.62 15.29
CA LEU A 153 -7.89 -6.87 15.95
C LEU A 153 -7.28 -8.05 15.18
N ALA A 154 -6.00 -8.25 15.33
CA ALA A 154 -5.27 -9.33 14.69
C ALA A 154 -4.95 -10.46 15.66
N ALA A 155 -4.93 -11.69 15.15
CA ALA A 155 -4.32 -12.81 15.84
C ALA A 155 -2.80 -12.60 16.00
N PRO A 156 -2.16 -13.23 17.00
CA PRO A 156 -0.71 -13.18 17.16
C PRO A 156 0.02 -13.58 15.88
N GLY A 157 0.97 -12.75 15.44
CA GLY A 157 1.73 -12.94 14.19
C GLY A 157 1.05 -12.48 12.91
N MET A 158 -0.20 -12.01 12.99
CA MET A 158 -0.99 -11.45 11.88
C MET A 158 -1.24 -9.94 12.03
N GLU A 159 -0.52 -9.30 12.92
CA GLU A 159 -0.60 -7.87 13.16
C GLU A 159 -0.21 -7.06 11.92
N LEU A 160 -0.55 -5.78 11.93
CA LEU A 160 -0.04 -4.85 10.92
C LEU A 160 1.50 -4.95 10.85
N PRO A 161 2.09 -4.92 9.65
CA PRO A 161 3.54 -4.83 9.54
C PRO A 161 4.07 -3.67 10.38
N ALA A 162 5.19 -3.87 11.05
CA ALA A 162 5.76 -2.88 11.97
C ALA A 162 5.95 -1.49 11.33
N HIS A 163 6.35 -1.45 10.04
CA HIS A 163 6.48 -0.19 9.31
C HIS A 163 5.13 0.50 9.06
N VAL A 164 4.04 -0.28 8.85
CA VAL A 164 2.69 0.28 8.67
C VAL A 164 2.19 0.87 10.00
N ASP A 165 2.30 0.12 11.10
CA ASP A 165 1.86 0.58 12.43
C ASP A 165 2.64 1.82 12.87
N ARG A 166 3.97 1.83 12.72
CA ARG A 166 4.82 2.99 13.01
C ARG A 166 4.42 4.21 12.20
N ARG A 167 4.25 4.04 10.89
CA ARG A 167 3.85 5.14 10.01
C ARG A 167 2.50 5.74 10.40
N LEU A 168 1.54 4.92 10.78
CA LEU A 168 0.25 5.40 11.29
C LEU A 168 0.42 6.25 12.55
N ARG A 169 1.27 5.82 13.50
CA ARG A 169 1.49 6.54 14.76
C ARG A 169 2.37 7.78 14.60
N GLU A 170 3.50 7.63 13.92
CA GLU A 170 4.55 8.65 13.87
C GLU A 170 4.32 9.69 12.78
N GLU A 171 3.90 9.27 11.57
CA GLU A 171 3.74 10.19 10.43
C GLU A 171 2.30 10.72 10.29
N PHE A 172 1.30 9.88 10.56
CA PHE A 172 -0.11 10.28 10.46
C PHE A 172 -0.73 10.67 11.80
N HIS A 173 -0.03 10.46 12.93
CA HIS A 173 -0.53 10.71 14.28
C HIS A 173 -1.91 10.06 14.51
N THR A 174 -2.11 8.87 13.94
CA THR A 174 -3.37 8.14 13.97
C THR A 174 -3.65 7.64 15.37
N ARG A 175 -4.87 7.82 15.85
CA ARG A 175 -5.30 7.25 17.12
C ARG A 175 -5.51 5.73 16.94
N MET A 176 -4.61 4.95 17.50
CA MET A 176 -4.70 3.50 17.54
C MET A 176 -5.27 3.06 18.88
N VAL A 177 -6.23 2.12 18.88
CA VAL A 177 -6.74 1.52 20.11
C VAL A 177 -5.69 0.56 20.66
N SER A 178 -5.37 0.67 21.96
CA SER A 178 -4.41 -0.23 22.62
C SER A 178 -5.03 -1.60 22.89
N LYS A 179 -4.23 -2.66 22.78
CA LYS A 179 -4.64 -4.03 23.16
C LYS A 179 -5.10 -4.13 24.64
N ASP A 180 -4.60 -3.25 25.50
CA ASP A 180 -4.93 -3.22 26.93
C ASP A 180 -6.22 -2.44 27.25
N SER A 181 -6.77 -1.72 26.27
CA SER A 181 -8.07 -1.08 26.43
C SER A 181 -9.17 -2.12 26.18
N SER A 182 -10.21 -2.13 26.99
CA SER A 182 -11.35 -3.08 26.99
C SER A 182 -12.17 -3.11 25.70
N GLY A 183 -11.50 -3.12 24.55
CA GLY A 183 -12.07 -3.21 23.20
C GLY A 183 -12.49 -1.87 22.59
N PRO A 184 -12.93 -1.90 21.34
CA PRO A 184 -13.23 -0.71 20.55
C PRO A 184 -14.35 0.09 21.18
N SER A 185 -13.99 1.29 21.61
CA SER A 185 -14.80 2.34 22.24
C SER A 185 -15.68 1.91 23.43
N ALA A 186 -15.51 2.59 24.55
CA ALA A 186 -16.34 2.44 25.75
C ALA A 186 -17.85 2.62 25.50
N ASP A 187 -18.23 3.23 24.37
CA ASP A 187 -19.62 3.48 23.95
C ASP A 187 -20.24 2.33 23.12
N GLY A 188 -19.50 1.23 22.90
CA GLY A 188 -20.01 0.04 22.20
C GLY A 188 -20.33 0.23 20.71
N ARG A 189 -19.91 1.34 20.07
CA ARG A 189 -20.17 1.63 18.66
C ARG A 189 -18.92 1.56 17.82
N ILE A 190 -19.01 0.94 16.65
CA ILE A 190 -18.02 0.92 15.58
C ILE A 190 -18.70 1.47 14.32
N ASP A 191 -18.10 2.46 13.65
CA ASP A 191 -18.68 2.98 12.41
C ASP A 191 -18.50 2.00 11.25
N ALA A 192 -17.35 1.31 11.19
CA ALA A 192 -17.11 0.26 10.22
C ALA A 192 -16.32 -0.91 10.81
N LEU A 193 -16.75 -2.12 10.48
CA LEU A 193 -16.02 -3.37 10.78
C LEU A 193 -15.48 -3.93 9.45
N TYR A 194 -14.17 -4.03 9.35
CA TYR A 194 -13.49 -4.64 8.22
C TYR A 194 -12.95 -6.02 8.66
N VAL A 195 -13.39 -7.08 8.00
CA VAL A 195 -12.96 -8.44 8.28
C VAL A 195 -12.21 -8.99 7.07
N THR A 196 -10.93 -9.26 7.24
CA THR A 196 -10.12 -9.97 6.25
C THR A 196 -9.90 -11.42 6.67
N ALA A 197 -9.71 -12.31 5.70
CA ALA A 197 -9.48 -13.72 5.99
C ALA A 197 -8.14 -13.93 6.68
N ASN A 198 -8.12 -14.78 7.70
CA ASN A 198 -6.89 -15.29 8.27
C ASN A 198 -6.15 -16.15 7.24
N GLN A 199 -4.83 -16.08 7.20
CA GLN A 199 -3.99 -16.90 6.33
C GLN A 199 -3.64 -18.22 7.04
N PRO A 200 -4.17 -19.36 6.63
CA PRO A 200 -4.06 -20.60 7.41
C PRO A 200 -2.64 -21.15 7.57
N HIS A 201 -1.76 -20.90 6.59
CA HIS A 201 -0.36 -21.33 6.68
C HIS A 201 0.42 -20.64 7.81
N GLN A 202 -0.09 -19.53 8.33
CA GLN A 202 0.48 -18.85 9.50
C GLN A 202 -0.14 -19.34 10.81
N LEU A 203 -1.36 -19.91 10.76
CA LEU A 203 -2.06 -20.41 11.95
C LEU A 203 -1.46 -21.70 12.51
N SER A 204 -0.81 -22.52 11.68
CA SER A 204 -0.10 -23.73 12.15
C SER A 204 1.10 -23.41 13.04
N LEU A 205 1.60 -22.15 13.00
CA LEU A 205 2.71 -21.67 13.80
C LEU A 205 2.28 -20.95 15.09
N TYR A 206 0.98 -20.64 15.22
CA TYR A 206 0.44 -19.86 16.34
C TYR A 206 -0.77 -20.55 16.95
N ALA A 207 -1.03 -20.28 18.23
CA ALA A 207 -2.27 -20.67 18.88
C ALA A 207 -3.49 -20.16 18.10
N GLU A 208 -4.62 -20.89 18.17
CA GLU A 208 -5.86 -20.47 17.49
C GLU A 208 -6.15 -18.99 17.77
N PRO A 209 -6.49 -18.20 16.72
CA PRO A 209 -6.75 -16.78 16.91
C PRO A 209 -7.98 -16.61 17.81
N ASP A 210 -7.78 -16.06 18.97
CA ASP A 210 -8.85 -15.76 19.93
C ASP A 210 -9.58 -14.45 19.52
N ILE A 211 -10.09 -14.42 18.28
CA ILE A 211 -10.91 -13.32 17.80
C ILE A 211 -12.37 -13.70 17.97
N ASP A 212 -13.00 -13.12 18.96
CA ASP A 212 -14.44 -13.28 19.18
C ASP A 212 -15.24 -12.46 18.14
N TYR A 213 -15.44 -13.05 16.97
CA TYR A 213 -16.26 -12.44 15.92
C TYR A 213 -17.70 -12.21 16.36
N ALA A 214 -18.23 -13.04 17.29
CA ALA A 214 -19.58 -12.86 17.81
C ALA A 214 -19.67 -11.58 18.62
N ALA A 215 -18.69 -11.33 19.50
CA ALA A 215 -18.62 -10.08 20.27
C ALA A 215 -18.41 -8.86 19.38
N LEU A 216 -17.59 -8.96 18.32
CA LEU A 216 -17.40 -7.88 17.34
C LEU A 216 -18.70 -7.57 16.59
N LEU A 217 -19.36 -8.62 16.09
CA LEU A 217 -20.64 -8.51 15.40
C LEU A 217 -21.78 -8.15 16.36
N ALA A 218 -21.60 -8.25 17.68
CA ALA A 218 -22.58 -7.80 18.65
C ALA A 218 -22.72 -6.27 18.73
N LYS A 219 -21.74 -5.51 18.22
CA LYS A 219 -21.75 -4.05 18.26
C LYS A 219 -22.57 -3.46 17.12
N LYS A 220 -23.21 -2.32 17.38
CA LYS A 220 -23.90 -1.57 16.34
C LYS A 220 -22.88 -1.03 15.35
N THR A 221 -23.05 -1.36 14.07
CA THR A 221 -22.11 -1.03 13.00
C THR A 221 -22.83 -0.46 11.81
N ASP A 222 -22.31 0.62 11.23
CA ASP A 222 -22.89 1.27 10.06
C ASP A 222 -22.41 0.68 8.73
N ALA A 223 -21.23 0.03 8.72
CA ALA A 223 -20.72 -0.68 7.57
C ALA A 223 -19.98 -1.96 7.99
N VAL A 224 -20.26 -3.04 7.29
CA VAL A 224 -19.54 -4.33 7.45
C VAL A 224 -18.88 -4.64 6.12
N TYR A 225 -17.56 -4.78 6.14
CA TYR A 225 -16.76 -5.14 4.99
C TYR A 225 -16.12 -6.51 5.22
N VAL A 226 -16.54 -7.51 4.48
CA VAL A 226 -16.03 -8.87 4.58
C VAL A 226 -15.28 -9.19 3.29
N THR A 227 -14.11 -9.81 3.40
CA THR A 227 -13.35 -10.28 2.25
C THR A 227 -13.54 -11.78 2.04
N ARG A 228 -13.13 -12.26 0.87
CA ARG A 228 -13.17 -13.68 0.53
C ARG A 228 -12.23 -14.49 1.44
N PHE A 229 -12.72 -15.63 1.95
CA PHE A 229 -11.87 -16.63 2.55
C PHE A 229 -11.03 -17.32 1.46
N GLN A 230 -9.70 -17.27 1.55
CA GLN A 230 -8.78 -17.73 0.50
C GLN A 230 -8.43 -19.21 0.69
N LYS A 231 -9.36 -20.12 0.39
CA LYS A 231 -9.15 -21.57 0.54
C LYS A 231 -7.94 -22.11 -0.21
N GLU A 232 -7.59 -21.52 -1.34
CA GLU A 232 -6.43 -21.90 -2.16
C GLU A 232 -5.09 -21.68 -1.47
N ARG A 233 -5.04 -20.81 -0.47
CA ARG A 233 -3.87 -20.59 0.38
C ARG A 233 -3.85 -21.48 1.61
N TRP A 234 -4.89 -22.29 1.80
CA TRP A 234 -4.96 -23.25 2.87
C TRP A 234 -4.10 -24.47 2.54
N THR A 235 -2.93 -24.57 3.14
CA THR A 235 -2.00 -25.70 2.93
C THR A 235 -2.17 -26.82 3.93
N ASP A 236 -2.78 -26.59 5.07
CA ASP A 236 -2.98 -27.60 6.10
C ASP A 236 -4.28 -28.39 5.88
N LYS A 237 -4.15 -29.47 5.14
CA LYS A 237 -5.24 -30.46 4.94
C LYS A 237 -5.40 -31.40 6.14
N ALA A 238 -4.49 -31.34 7.13
CA ALA A 238 -4.42 -32.35 8.18
C ALA A 238 -5.50 -32.22 9.24
N THR A 239 -6.01 -31.02 9.51
CA THR A 239 -6.95 -30.84 10.63
C THR A 239 -8.41 -30.83 10.21
N GLY A 240 -8.77 -30.60 8.96
CA GLY A 240 -10.16 -30.52 8.48
C GLY A 240 -11.04 -29.48 9.19
N LYS A 241 -10.46 -28.70 10.09
CA LYS A 241 -11.18 -27.76 10.96
C LYS A 241 -11.44 -26.46 10.17
N GLU A 242 -12.70 -26.11 9.96
CA GLU A 242 -13.05 -24.81 9.44
C GLU A 242 -12.77 -23.75 10.53
N LEU A 243 -11.96 -22.76 10.18
CA LEU A 243 -11.74 -21.62 11.07
C LEU A 243 -13.01 -20.76 11.19
N PRO A 244 -13.28 -20.19 12.35
CA PRO A 244 -14.39 -19.27 12.51
C PRO A 244 -14.17 -18.06 11.57
N TYR A 245 -15.08 -17.88 10.62
CA TYR A 245 -15.11 -16.77 9.71
C TYR A 245 -16.54 -16.22 9.62
N PRO A 246 -16.74 -14.91 9.67
CA PRO A 246 -18.07 -14.34 9.63
C PRO A 246 -18.82 -14.76 8.36
N LYS A 247 -20.03 -15.24 8.53
CA LYS A 247 -20.95 -15.57 7.45
C LYS A 247 -22.07 -14.54 7.43
N ILE A 248 -22.23 -13.88 6.30
CA ILE A 248 -23.31 -12.93 6.08
C ILE A 248 -24.46 -13.67 5.42
N ASP A 249 -25.46 -14.00 6.21
CA ASP A 249 -26.64 -14.75 5.81
C ASP A 249 -27.92 -14.07 6.31
N ALA A 250 -29.07 -14.70 6.05
CA ALA A 250 -30.36 -14.19 6.48
C ALA A 250 -30.49 -14.02 8.00
N LYS A 251 -29.81 -14.87 8.79
CA LYS A 251 -29.80 -14.76 10.25
C LYS A 251 -29.08 -13.49 10.69
N PHE A 252 -27.88 -13.27 10.15
CA PHE A 252 -27.09 -12.04 10.39
C PHE A 252 -27.92 -10.80 10.07
N LEU A 253 -28.68 -10.83 8.99
CA LEU A 253 -29.47 -9.71 8.52
C LEU A 253 -30.73 -9.44 9.30
N GLY A 254 -31.28 -10.45 9.96
CA GLY A 254 -32.47 -10.34 10.81
C GLY A 254 -32.21 -9.55 12.10
N GLU A 255 -30.96 -9.33 12.46
CA GLU A 255 -30.62 -8.62 13.69
C GLU A 255 -30.83 -7.10 13.55
N ALA A 256 -31.64 -6.50 14.45
CA ALA A 256 -32.01 -5.09 14.40
C ALA A 256 -30.83 -4.11 14.39
N LYS A 257 -29.70 -4.50 15.02
CA LYS A 257 -28.46 -3.69 15.06
C LYS A 257 -27.83 -3.47 13.68
N TYR A 258 -28.14 -4.33 12.68
CA TYR A 258 -27.66 -4.22 11.30
C TYR A 258 -28.71 -3.68 10.33
N SER A 259 -29.82 -3.17 10.83
CA SER A 259 -30.92 -2.68 9.99
C SER A 259 -30.47 -1.68 8.92
N ASP A 260 -29.43 -0.89 9.21
CA ASP A 260 -28.91 0.17 8.34
C ASP A 260 -27.45 -0.04 7.92
N ALA A 261 -26.84 -1.18 8.28
CA ALA A 261 -25.45 -1.48 7.95
C ALA A 261 -25.28 -1.71 6.44
N SER A 262 -24.35 -1.01 5.83
CA SER A 262 -23.92 -1.29 4.45
C SER A 262 -23.01 -2.50 4.42
N VAL A 263 -23.37 -3.56 3.68
CA VAL A 263 -22.53 -4.75 3.51
C VAL A 263 -21.71 -4.61 2.26
N MET A 264 -20.38 -4.57 2.43
CA MET A 264 -19.37 -4.39 1.41
C MET A 264 -18.56 -5.68 1.20
N HIS A 265 -18.10 -5.91 -0.02
CA HIS A 265 -17.27 -7.04 -0.37
C HIS A 265 -16.46 -6.75 -1.65
N PRO A 266 -15.13 -7.02 -1.70
CA PRO A 266 -14.32 -6.71 -2.88
C PRO A 266 -14.56 -7.66 -4.05
N LEU A 267 -15.32 -8.73 -3.82
CA LEU A 267 -15.55 -9.83 -4.77
C LEU A 267 -14.23 -10.48 -5.29
N PRO A 268 -14.20 -11.75 -5.73
CA PRO A 268 -15.34 -12.67 -5.75
C PRO A 268 -15.69 -13.16 -4.35
N ARG A 269 -16.95 -13.48 -4.12
CA ARG A 269 -17.40 -14.19 -2.91
C ARG A 269 -17.35 -15.71 -3.14
N VAL A 270 -17.29 -16.46 -2.04
CA VAL A 270 -17.39 -17.93 -2.04
C VAL A 270 -18.51 -18.36 -1.09
N ASN A 271 -18.21 -18.54 0.21
CA ASN A 271 -19.18 -19.00 1.21
C ASN A 271 -19.48 -17.97 2.31
N GLU A 272 -18.67 -16.91 2.40
CA GLU A 272 -18.75 -15.87 3.43
C GLU A 272 -19.94 -14.92 3.24
N LEU A 273 -20.50 -14.88 2.04
CA LEU A 273 -21.61 -14.01 1.70
C LEU A 273 -22.65 -14.79 0.89
N ASP A 274 -23.83 -15.00 1.48
CA ASP A 274 -24.93 -15.74 0.88
C ASP A 274 -25.54 -14.99 -0.30
N ALA A 275 -25.84 -15.72 -1.39
CA ALA A 275 -26.42 -15.14 -2.60
C ALA A 275 -27.85 -14.61 -2.38
N SER A 276 -28.60 -15.14 -1.42
CA SER A 276 -29.92 -14.65 -1.08
C SER A 276 -29.94 -13.19 -0.64
N PHE A 277 -28.76 -12.67 -0.23
CA PHE A 277 -28.60 -11.29 0.18
C PHE A 277 -28.53 -10.27 -0.96
N ASP A 278 -28.36 -10.70 -2.19
CA ASP A 278 -28.12 -9.80 -3.35
C ASP A 278 -29.23 -8.79 -3.57
N THR A 279 -30.46 -9.09 -3.16
CA THR A 279 -31.63 -8.23 -3.29
C THR A 279 -31.88 -7.32 -2.07
N ASP A 280 -31.14 -7.50 -0.99
CA ASP A 280 -31.28 -6.66 0.21
C ASP A 280 -30.71 -5.25 -0.06
N ARG A 281 -31.42 -4.21 0.45
CA ARG A 281 -31.01 -2.80 0.30
C ARG A 281 -29.62 -2.50 0.90
N ARG A 282 -29.16 -3.32 1.82
CA ARG A 282 -27.86 -3.21 2.49
C ARG A 282 -26.73 -3.83 1.69
N ALA A 283 -27.04 -4.67 0.68
CA ALA A 283 -26.07 -5.29 -0.22
C ALA A 283 -25.50 -4.23 -1.18
N VAL A 284 -24.37 -3.65 -0.84
CA VAL A 284 -23.75 -2.59 -1.65
C VAL A 284 -22.55 -3.03 -2.47
N TYR A 285 -22.13 -4.29 -2.39
CA TYR A 285 -20.91 -4.80 -2.99
C TYR A 285 -20.92 -4.81 -4.53
N PHE A 286 -22.05 -5.02 -5.19
CA PHE A 286 -22.12 -4.85 -6.65
C PHE A 286 -22.05 -3.38 -7.04
N GLN A 287 -22.66 -2.50 -6.26
CA GLN A 287 -22.54 -1.06 -6.44
C GLN A 287 -21.11 -0.58 -6.18
N GLN A 288 -20.45 -1.09 -5.13
CA GLN A 288 -19.04 -0.87 -4.84
C GLN A 288 -18.16 -1.26 -6.04
N ALA A 289 -18.39 -2.42 -6.64
CA ALA A 289 -17.68 -2.84 -7.84
C ALA A 289 -17.95 -1.91 -9.03
N ALA A 290 -19.22 -1.47 -9.21
CA ALA A 290 -19.59 -0.52 -10.26
C ALA A 290 -18.95 0.86 -10.07
N TYR A 291 -18.74 1.31 -8.84
CA TYR A 291 -18.02 2.56 -8.53
C TYR A 291 -16.54 2.52 -8.94
N GLY A 292 -16.00 1.32 -9.16
CA GLY A 292 -14.67 1.18 -9.71
C GLY A 292 -14.45 1.94 -11.02
N VAL A 293 -15.46 2.03 -11.89
CA VAL A 293 -15.34 2.75 -13.16
C VAL A 293 -15.23 4.26 -12.97
N PRO A 294 -16.20 4.96 -12.34
CA PRO A 294 -16.10 6.41 -12.17
C PRO A 294 -14.91 6.85 -11.31
N VAL A 295 -14.52 6.06 -10.30
CA VAL A 295 -13.33 6.34 -9.49
C VAL A 295 -12.07 6.29 -10.34
N ARG A 296 -11.93 5.29 -11.22
CA ARG A 296 -10.78 5.16 -12.12
C ARG A 296 -10.80 6.20 -13.24
N MET A 297 -11.98 6.60 -13.73
CA MET A 297 -12.10 7.75 -14.64
C MET A 297 -11.55 9.02 -13.99
N ALA A 298 -11.94 9.29 -12.75
CA ALA A 298 -11.45 10.44 -11.99
C ALA A 298 -9.93 10.36 -11.77
N LEU A 299 -9.42 9.19 -11.38
CA LEU A 299 -7.99 8.96 -11.16
C LEU A 299 -7.17 9.19 -12.44
N ILE A 300 -7.57 8.60 -13.57
CA ILE A 300 -6.93 8.80 -14.87
C ILE A 300 -6.96 10.28 -15.25
N SER A 301 -8.11 10.94 -15.10
CA SER A 301 -8.25 12.36 -15.43
C SER A 301 -7.36 13.26 -14.56
N LEU A 302 -7.19 12.94 -13.28
CA LEU A 302 -6.29 13.66 -12.38
C LEU A 302 -4.82 13.46 -12.75
N VAL A 303 -4.43 12.21 -12.99
CA VAL A 303 -3.04 11.85 -13.31
C VAL A 303 -2.60 12.41 -14.66
N LEU A 304 -3.48 12.43 -15.66
CA LEU A 304 -3.23 13.01 -16.98
C LEU A 304 -3.54 14.53 -17.04
N HIS A 305 -3.88 15.16 -15.91
CA HIS A 305 -4.21 16.60 -15.83
C HIS A 305 -5.34 17.05 -16.78
N LEU A 306 -6.33 16.18 -17.09
CA LEU A 306 -7.43 16.44 -18.01
C LEU A 306 -8.56 17.28 -17.40
N HIS A 307 -8.58 17.46 -16.09
CA HIS A 307 -9.64 18.22 -15.41
C HIS A 307 -9.40 19.73 -15.50
N LYS A 308 -10.50 20.48 -15.66
CA LYS A 308 -10.48 21.94 -15.75
C LYS A 308 -10.48 22.66 -14.40
N ASN A 309 -10.69 21.94 -13.30
CA ASN A 309 -10.85 22.53 -11.97
C ASN A 309 -9.49 22.84 -11.34
N LYS A 310 -9.09 24.11 -11.40
CA LYS A 310 -7.83 24.61 -10.80
C LYS A 310 -7.77 24.41 -9.27
N SER A 311 -8.90 24.27 -8.58
CA SER A 311 -8.89 24.03 -7.13
C SER A 311 -8.36 22.65 -6.77
N LEU A 312 -8.48 21.65 -7.66
CA LEU A 312 -7.88 20.34 -7.48
C LEU A 312 -6.34 20.36 -7.56
N HIS A 313 -5.76 21.34 -8.26
CA HIS A 313 -4.30 21.53 -8.25
C HIS A 313 -3.78 21.96 -6.87
N LYS A 314 -4.61 22.59 -6.03
CA LYS A 314 -4.24 22.90 -4.65
C LYS A 314 -4.20 21.69 -3.73
N PHE A 315 -4.92 20.62 -4.04
CA PHE A 315 -4.85 19.35 -3.30
C PHE A 315 -3.53 18.60 -3.51
N SER A 316 -2.86 18.79 -4.64
CA SER A 316 -1.52 18.24 -4.87
C SER A 316 -0.43 18.89 -3.99
N GLY A 317 -0.72 20.05 -3.38
CA GLY A 317 0.18 20.73 -2.45
C GLY A 317 -0.14 20.52 -0.97
N GLY A 318 -1.29 19.90 -0.65
CA GLY A 318 -1.74 19.71 0.74
C GLY A 318 -1.19 18.45 1.44
N PHE A 319 -0.65 17.51 0.68
CA PHE A 319 0.19 16.47 1.22
C PHE A 319 1.62 16.99 1.09
N ALA A 320 2.21 17.42 2.20
CA ALA A 320 3.63 17.66 2.23
C ALA A 320 4.30 16.45 1.56
N LYS A 321 4.84 16.66 0.34
CA LYS A 321 5.88 15.76 -0.10
C LYS A 321 6.85 15.79 1.06
N PRO A 322 7.21 14.65 1.68
CA PRO A 322 8.28 14.69 2.65
C PRO A 322 9.41 15.43 1.96
N ASP A 323 9.88 16.51 2.57
CA ASP A 323 10.92 17.38 2.01
C ASP A 323 12.02 16.47 1.50
N HIS A 324 12.06 16.25 0.22
CA HIS A 324 12.90 15.34 -0.55
C HIS A 324 13.58 14.28 0.32
N PRO A 325 13.03 13.05 0.42
CA PRO A 325 13.55 12.03 1.31
C PRO A 325 15.03 11.81 1.00
N VAL A 326 15.84 11.76 2.04
CA VAL A 326 17.24 11.39 1.90
C VAL A 326 17.31 9.91 1.53
N TYR A 327 17.96 9.61 0.42
CA TYR A 327 18.18 8.23 -0.03
C TYR A 327 19.60 7.79 0.33
N VAL A 328 19.72 6.58 0.84
CA VAL A 328 21.02 5.92 1.01
C VAL A 328 21.06 4.64 0.21
N GLN A 329 22.20 4.38 -0.40
CA GLN A 329 22.50 3.14 -1.11
C GLN A 329 23.63 2.41 -0.40
N PRO A 330 23.39 1.23 0.20
CA PRO A 330 24.41 0.41 0.81
C PRO A 330 25.34 -0.22 -0.24
N ILE A 331 26.63 -0.11 -0.04
CA ILE A 331 27.65 -0.69 -0.89
C ILE A 331 28.60 -1.56 -0.04
N GLY A 332 28.62 -2.87 -0.29
CA GLY A 332 29.48 -3.80 0.45
C GLY A 332 29.12 -4.02 1.92
N THR A 333 28.01 -3.44 2.41
CA THR A 333 27.64 -3.44 3.83
C THR A 333 26.89 -4.67 4.29
N GLY A 334 26.35 -5.49 3.37
CA GLY A 334 25.42 -6.58 3.68
C GLY A 334 23.99 -6.10 3.98
N VAL A 335 23.74 -4.79 4.05
CA VAL A 335 22.39 -4.23 4.27
C VAL A 335 21.55 -4.45 3.03
N HIS A 336 20.41 -5.11 3.18
CA HIS A 336 19.46 -5.39 2.11
C HIS A 336 18.02 -5.40 2.66
N CYS A 337 17.03 -5.31 1.79
CA CYS A 337 15.64 -5.41 2.19
C CYS A 337 15.34 -6.80 2.76
N HIS A 338 14.70 -6.86 3.94
CA HIS A 338 14.36 -8.13 4.60
C HIS A 338 13.05 -8.75 4.07
N ASN A 339 12.25 -7.99 3.32
CA ASN A 339 11.04 -8.51 2.72
C ASN A 339 11.36 -9.38 1.50
N LYS A 340 11.28 -10.70 1.67
CA LYS A 340 11.59 -11.69 0.62
C LYS A 340 10.73 -11.55 -0.65
N ASN A 341 9.54 -10.92 -0.55
CA ASN A 341 8.69 -10.66 -1.71
C ASN A 341 8.98 -9.33 -2.39
N CYS A 342 9.92 -8.52 -1.86
CA CYS A 342 10.30 -7.26 -2.48
C CYS A 342 10.86 -7.47 -3.88
N ILE A 343 10.59 -6.51 -4.78
CA ILE A 343 11.13 -6.52 -6.15
C ILE A 343 12.66 -6.53 -6.19
N THR A 344 13.33 -6.05 -5.13
CA THR A 344 14.80 -6.10 -5.01
C THR A 344 15.38 -7.52 -4.93
N HIS A 345 14.53 -8.51 -4.62
CA HIS A 345 14.92 -9.94 -4.59
C HIS A 345 14.54 -10.67 -5.87
N ASP A 346 13.99 -10.00 -6.87
CA ASP A 346 13.69 -10.62 -8.15
C ASP A 346 14.98 -10.69 -8.99
N PRO A 347 15.43 -11.90 -9.38
CA PRO A 347 16.65 -12.05 -10.18
C PRO A 347 16.63 -11.29 -11.51
N ALA A 348 15.44 -11.19 -12.14
CA ALA A 348 15.27 -10.45 -13.40
C ALA A 348 15.49 -8.95 -13.23
N GLU A 349 15.26 -8.43 -12.03
CA GLU A 349 15.36 -7.01 -11.71
C GLU A 349 16.67 -6.63 -11.00
N SER A 350 17.58 -7.56 -10.78
CA SER A 350 18.80 -7.35 -10.00
C SER A 350 19.70 -6.20 -10.49
N GLN A 351 19.66 -5.89 -11.78
CA GLN A 351 20.40 -4.77 -12.38
C GLN A 351 19.67 -3.42 -12.25
N TYR A 352 18.35 -3.45 -12.02
CA TYR A 352 17.49 -2.28 -12.06
C TYR A 352 16.95 -1.89 -10.68
N ALA A 353 16.57 -2.87 -9.88
CA ALA A 353 16.09 -2.66 -8.52
C ALA A 353 17.25 -2.47 -7.55
N ALA A 354 17.90 -1.32 -7.61
CA ALA A 354 19.01 -1.01 -6.72
C ALA A 354 18.59 -1.10 -5.25
N ASN A 355 19.49 -1.63 -4.40
CA ASN A 355 19.27 -1.68 -2.96
C ASN A 355 19.34 -0.26 -2.37
N LYS A 356 18.18 0.40 -2.27
CA LYS A 356 18.02 1.81 -1.84
C LYS A 356 17.07 1.93 -0.67
N PHE A 357 17.35 2.85 0.23
CA PHE A 357 16.55 3.10 1.42
C PHE A 357 16.29 4.57 1.65
N TYR A 358 15.11 4.90 2.15
CA TYR A 358 14.85 6.18 2.79
C TYR A 358 15.48 6.20 4.17
N VAL A 359 16.02 7.34 4.57
CA VAL A 359 16.37 7.59 5.96
C VAL A 359 15.17 8.21 6.65
N ILE A 360 14.72 7.60 7.74
CA ILE A 360 13.56 8.03 8.51
C ILE A 360 14.01 8.43 9.89
N ASP A 361 13.61 9.60 10.34
CA ASP A 361 13.85 10.06 11.70
C ASP A 361 12.90 9.31 12.65
N GLY A 362 13.47 8.66 13.67
CA GLY A 362 12.73 8.03 14.74
C GLY A 362 12.73 8.90 15.99
N HIS A 363 11.60 9.00 16.68
CA HIS A 363 11.49 9.83 17.89
C HIS A 363 12.39 9.34 19.04
N ASP A 364 12.64 8.05 19.17
CA ASP A 364 13.30 7.47 20.34
C ASP A 364 14.58 6.67 20.07
N ALA A 365 14.92 6.35 18.84
CA ALA A 365 15.97 5.36 18.51
C ALA A 365 16.93 5.75 17.38
N GLY A 366 17.00 7.01 16.99
CA GLY A 366 17.86 7.44 15.89
C GLY A 366 17.25 7.18 14.51
N HIS A 367 18.08 7.34 13.47
CA HIS A 367 17.65 7.18 12.09
C HIS A 367 17.44 5.69 11.74
N ARG A 368 16.37 5.39 11.04
CA ARG A 368 16.05 4.06 10.50
C ARG A 368 16.12 4.07 8.98
N LEU A 369 16.27 2.89 8.40
CA LEU A 369 16.22 2.71 6.95
C LEU A 369 14.90 2.04 6.55
N ARG A 370 14.24 2.59 5.53
CA ARG A 370 13.03 2.04 4.92
C ARG A 370 13.28 1.74 3.45
N CYS A 371 12.99 0.52 3.01
CA CYS A 371 13.14 0.15 1.60
C CYS A 371 12.34 1.11 0.70
N VAL A 372 12.98 1.63 -0.35
CA VAL A 372 12.33 2.57 -1.29
C VAL A 372 11.18 1.91 -2.05
N TYR A 373 11.25 0.60 -2.28
CA TYR A 373 10.27 -0.11 -3.11
C TYR A 373 9.07 -0.62 -2.30
N CYS A 374 9.30 -1.48 -1.31
CA CYS A 374 8.23 -2.14 -0.56
C CYS A 374 7.93 -1.49 0.79
N GLU A 375 8.60 -0.39 1.12
CA GLU A 375 8.45 0.38 2.36
C GLU A 375 8.70 -0.41 3.67
N ALA A 376 9.22 -1.64 3.60
CA ALA A 376 9.62 -2.39 4.79
C ALA A 376 10.80 -1.69 5.49
N ASP A 377 10.70 -1.56 6.81
CA ASP A 377 11.78 -1.01 7.63
C ASP A 377 12.87 -2.07 7.87
N ILE A 378 14.09 -1.59 8.06
CA ILE A 378 15.22 -2.38 8.56
C ILE A 378 15.37 -2.05 10.04
N ASP A 379 15.14 -3.05 10.88
CA ASP A 379 15.15 -2.92 12.34
C ASP A 379 16.57 -2.99 12.95
N GLU A 380 17.62 -3.00 12.13
CA GLU A 380 19.00 -2.96 12.59
C GLU A 380 19.47 -1.51 12.75
N ASP A 381 20.23 -1.24 13.81
CA ASP A 381 20.95 0.04 13.97
C ASP A 381 22.12 0.10 12.98
N VAL A 382 21.77 0.41 11.73
CA VAL A 382 22.73 0.58 10.65
C VAL A 382 23.50 1.89 10.72
N THR A 383 23.10 2.80 11.59
CA THR A 383 23.60 4.19 11.59
C THR A 383 24.90 4.34 12.35
N THR A 384 25.19 3.47 13.34
CA THR A 384 26.42 3.51 14.13
C THR A 384 27.57 2.72 13.51
N ARG A 385 27.27 1.79 12.58
CA ARG A 385 28.25 0.85 12.01
C ARG A 385 28.88 1.31 10.70
N PHE A 386 28.37 2.34 10.05
CA PHE A 386 28.73 2.66 8.67
C PHE A 386 29.21 4.09 8.51
N VAL A 387 29.96 4.26 7.43
CA VAL A 387 30.44 5.56 6.95
C VAL A 387 29.51 6.03 5.84
N VAL A 388 29.08 7.28 5.90
CA VAL A 388 28.14 7.87 4.94
C VAL A 388 28.87 8.78 3.98
N GLY A 389 28.83 8.46 2.69
CA GLY A 389 29.42 9.23 1.60
C GLY A 389 28.36 10.07 0.87
N ASP A 390 28.70 11.33 0.61
CA ASP A 390 27.96 12.22 -0.28
C ASP A 390 28.48 12.05 -1.72
N THR A 391 27.65 11.51 -2.59
CA THR A 391 28.03 11.23 -3.98
C THR A 391 28.30 12.50 -4.80
N GLY A 392 27.66 13.61 -4.46
CA GLY A 392 27.83 14.89 -5.14
C GLY A 392 29.15 15.58 -4.80
N ARG A 393 29.56 15.50 -3.53
CA ARG A 393 30.79 16.14 -3.04
C ARG A 393 32.01 15.21 -3.03
N LYS A 394 31.79 13.91 -3.20
CA LYS A 394 32.81 12.87 -3.04
C LYS A 394 33.53 12.90 -1.68
N THR A 395 32.76 13.19 -0.62
CA THR A 395 33.25 13.22 0.76
C THR A 395 32.47 12.25 1.64
N PHE A 396 33.08 11.75 2.72
CA PHE A 396 32.42 10.91 3.70
C PHE A 396 32.54 11.44 5.13
N SER A 397 31.66 10.98 5.98
CA SER A 397 31.65 11.25 7.42
C SER A 397 31.12 10.05 8.20
N PRO A 398 31.51 9.86 9.46
CA PRO A 398 30.97 8.79 10.30
C PRO A 398 29.47 8.93 10.53
N GLY A 399 28.76 7.84 10.38
CA GLY A 399 27.41 7.48 10.73
C GLY A 399 26.36 8.55 10.89
N LEU A 400 25.75 8.60 12.08
CA LEU A 400 24.59 9.46 12.42
C LEU A 400 24.79 10.94 12.14
N SER A 401 25.98 11.48 12.43
CA SER A 401 26.26 12.92 12.20
C SER A 401 26.19 13.31 10.72
N ALA A 402 26.45 12.35 9.82
CA ALA A 402 26.35 12.58 8.39
C ALA A 402 24.91 12.56 7.90
N LEU A 403 24.07 11.68 8.42
CA LEU A 403 22.66 11.59 8.05
C LEU A 403 21.86 12.80 8.54
N ALA A 404 22.08 13.23 9.78
CA ALA A 404 21.46 14.44 10.33
C ALA A 404 21.83 15.70 9.52
N ARG A 405 23.10 15.80 9.12
CA ARG A 405 23.55 16.91 8.24
C ARG A 405 22.98 16.79 6.84
N ALA A 406 22.92 15.57 6.28
CA ALA A 406 22.37 15.35 4.96
C ALA A 406 20.90 15.80 4.89
N ALA A 407 20.11 15.53 5.92
CA ALA A 407 18.74 16.01 6.04
C ALA A 407 18.70 17.55 6.09
N ALA A 408 19.54 18.17 6.94
CA ALA A 408 19.62 19.62 7.06
C ALA A 408 20.12 20.31 5.77
N GLU A 409 21.08 19.70 5.05
CA GLU A 409 21.64 20.21 3.80
C GLU A 409 20.83 19.79 2.56
N LYS A 410 19.72 19.06 2.72
CA LYS A 410 18.87 18.54 1.63
C LYS A 410 19.63 17.71 0.60
N LEU A 411 20.62 16.93 1.04
CA LEU A 411 21.38 16.01 0.21
C LEU A 411 20.50 14.83 -0.21
N ARG A 412 20.53 14.46 -1.49
CA ARG A 412 19.56 13.51 -2.05
C ARG A 412 20.12 12.10 -2.26
N HIS A 413 21.41 11.97 -2.50
CA HIS A 413 22.02 10.71 -2.89
C HIS A 413 23.23 10.44 -2.00
N LEU A 414 23.02 9.57 -1.03
CA LEU A 414 24.05 9.11 -0.13
C LEU A 414 24.37 7.65 -0.40
N VAL A 415 25.60 7.28 -0.10
CA VAL A 415 26.06 5.90 -0.08
C VAL A 415 26.53 5.55 1.31
N ILE A 416 26.38 4.31 1.73
CA ILE A 416 26.93 3.84 3.00
C ILE A 416 27.94 2.72 2.73
N TYR A 417 29.11 2.81 3.38
CA TYR A 417 30.21 1.88 3.30
C TYR A 417 30.45 1.22 4.64
N PRO A 418 31.00 -0.02 4.66
CA PRO A 418 31.36 -0.72 5.89
C PRO A 418 32.41 0.01 6.73
N SER A 419 33.35 0.71 6.06
CA SER A 419 34.47 1.39 6.71
C SER A 419 34.92 2.62 5.93
N GLU A 420 35.74 3.46 6.59
CA GLU A 420 36.43 4.58 5.94
C GLU A 420 37.36 4.12 4.80
N ALA A 421 38.00 2.98 4.98
CA ALA A 421 38.88 2.41 3.96
C ALA A 421 38.12 2.07 2.68
N ASP A 422 36.88 1.52 2.82
CA ASP A 422 36.03 1.20 1.68
C ASP A 422 35.55 2.47 0.96
N ALA A 423 35.22 3.52 1.73
CA ALA A 423 34.85 4.82 1.16
C ALA A 423 36.01 5.45 0.39
N VAL A 424 37.25 5.41 0.94
CA VAL A 424 38.46 5.91 0.27
C VAL A 424 38.74 5.10 -1.00
N ALA A 425 38.63 3.77 -0.95
CA ALA A 425 38.79 2.90 -2.12
C ALA A 425 37.78 3.22 -3.24
N ALA A 426 36.57 3.69 -2.87
CA ALA A 426 35.54 4.15 -3.79
C ALA A 426 35.73 5.61 -4.26
N GLY A 427 36.85 6.26 -3.90
CA GLY A 427 37.16 7.62 -4.34
C GLY A 427 36.52 8.74 -3.54
N PHE A 428 36.17 8.49 -2.27
CA PHE A 428 35.65 9.51 -1.36
C PHE A 428 36.77 9.98 -0.43
N ALA A 429 36.81 11.27 -0.10
CA ALA A 429 37.75 11.83 0.87
C ALA A 429 37.04 12.08 2.22
N PRO A 430 37.77 12.02 3.35
CA PRO A 430 37.22 12.46 4.63
C PRO A 430 36.71 13.89 4.51
N ARG A 431 35.53 14.15 5.04
CA ARG A 431 35.05 15.54 5.15
C ARG A 431 35.83 16.22 6.27
N GLU A 432 36.63 17.22 5.95
CA GLU A 432 37.27 18.04 6.96
C GLU A 432 36.20 18.57 7.93
N ALA A 433 36.51 18.52 9.22
CA ALA A 433 35.69 19.14 10.26
C ALA A 433 35.69 20.66 10.02
N GLY A 434 34.92 21.08 9.03
CA GLY A 434 34.89 22.41 8.49
C GLY A 434 34.40 23.39 9.52
N ALA A 435 35.20 24.43 9.74
CA ALA A 435 34.83 25.69 10.28
C ALA A 435 33.43 26.12 9.81
N GLY A 436 32.42 25.83 10.63
CA GLY A 436 31.10 26.43 10.49
C GLY A 436 31.26 27.92 10.74
N LYS A 437 31.50 28.68 9.70
CA LYS A 437 31.26 30.11 9.75
C LYS A 437 29.77 30.31 9.96
N ALA A 438 29.38 30.50 11.22
CA ALA A 438 28.17 31.19 11.57
C ALA A 438 28.18 32.51 10.80
N ARG A 439 27.38 32.62 9.74
CA ARG A 439 26.94 33.93 9.27
C ARG A 439 25.72 34.28 10.12
N ALA A 440 25.99 35.03 11.19
CA ALA A 440 25.05 35.94 11.75
C ALA A 440 24.82 37.05 10.69
N VAL A 441 23.62 37.17 10.18
CA VAL A 441 22.85 38.43 10.04
C VAL A 441 21.38 37.97 9.86
#